data_d54632af459fe9a5d5d348e5e1d68455
#
_entry.id   d54632af459fe9a5d5d348e5e1d68455
#
_cell.length_a   1.000
_cell.length_b   1.000
_cell.length_c   1.000
_cell.angle_alpha   90.00
_cell.angle_beta   90.00
_cell.angle_gamma   90.00
#
_symmetry.space_group_name_H-M   'P 1'
#
loop_
_entity.id
_entity.type
_entity.pdbx_description
1 polymer ?
#
loop_
_entity_poly.entity_id
_entity_poly.type
_entity_poly.pdbx_seq_one_letter_code
_entity_poly.pdbx_strand_id
1 'polypeptide(L)'
;QGAYNEIGCAAAYSVAKLDNGLFWLGSDARGRGIVYRANGYTGQRVSTHAVEFAIQGYSDISDAVAYTYQQEGHAFYVLIFPSAGATWVYDVATGAWHERAGFANGLFGRHRSNCQMSMAGEIVVGDYDNGNLYAFDLDVFADNGEAQKWLRSWRALPPGQNDLKRTAHHSLQLDCETGVGLSGNDVPEELSYLLTEASSELLTESGDTITVDLEVVQGSNPQVMLRWSDDGGHTWSNEHWTAMGAIGT
;
A
#
# COMPACT_ATOMS: atom_id res chain seq x y z
N GLN A 1 -6.58 -29.56 33.14
CA GLN A 1 -6.11 -29.74 31.76
C GLN A 1 -6.22 -28.38 31.10
N GLY A 2 -5.08 -27.81 30.68
CA GLY A 2 -5.07 -26.53 29.93
C GLY A 2 -5.54 -26.76 28.50
N ALA A 3 -6.31 -25.81 27.96
CA ALA A 3 -6.60 -25.77 26.53
C ALA A 3 -5.38 -25.25 25.77
N TYR A 4 -5.08 -25.81 24.63
CA TYR A 4 -3.99 -25.36 23.76
C TYR A 4 -4.47 -25.32 22.30
N ASN A 5 -3.83 -24.48 21.52
CA ASN A 5 -4.07 -24.36 20.08
C ASN A 5 -3.04 -25.25 19.36
N GLU A 6 -3.51 -26.13 18.50
CA GLU A 6 -2.64 -27.05 17.73
C GLU A 6 -1.92 -26.35 16.56
N ILE A 7 -2.32 -25.11 16.22
CA ILE A 7 -1.74 -24.35 15.12
C ILE A 7 -0.48 -23.66 15.62
N GLY A 8 0.67 -24.04 15.08
CA GLY A 8 1.94 -23.42 15.37
C GLY A 8 2.04 -21.98 14.87
N CYS A 9 3.00 -21.21 15.38
CA CYS A 9 3.34 -19.87 14.95
C CYS A 9 4.61 -19.94 14.08
N ALA A 10 4.54 -19.42 12.86
CA ALA A 10 5.67 -19.39 11.93
C ALA A 10 6.66 -18.25 12.23
N ALA A 11 6.16 -17.15 12.78
CA ALA A 11 6.95 -15.96 13.12
C ALA A 11 6.46 -15.38 14.44
N ALA A 12 7.31 -15.33 15.45
CA ALA A 12 6.92 -14.88 16.79
C ALA A 12 6.42 -13.43 16.81
N TYR A 13 7.03 -12.56 16.02
CA TYR A 13 6.65 -11.16 15.94
C TYR A 13 5.44 -10.87 15.03
N SER A 14 4.87 -11.89 14.40
CA SER A 14 3.60 -11.77 13.67
C SER A 14 2.38 -11.77 14.60
N VAL A 15 2.55 -12.09 15.88
CA VAL A 15 1.45 -12.14 16.84
C VAL A 15 1.05 -10.74 17.25
N ALA A 16 -0.19 -10.36 16.95
CA ALA A 16 -0.72 -9.05 17.33
C ALA A 16 -2.18 -9.15 17.79
N LYS A 17 -2.57 -8.28 18.72
CA LYS A 17 -3.93 -8.21 19.26
C LYS A 17 -4.75 -7.18 18.49
N LEU A 18 -5.91 -7.58 18.02
CA LEU A 18 -6.86 -6.69 17.34
C LEU A 18 -8.29 -7.20 17.57
N ASP A 19 -9.24 -6.30 17.76
CA ASP A 19 -10.68 -6.59 17.84
C ASP A 19 -10.99 -7.80 18.75
N ASN A 20 -10.53 -7.72 20.00
CA ASN A 20 -10.64 -8.77 21.02
C ASN A 20 -10.10 -10.15 20.63
N GLY A 21 -9.33 -10.28 19.55
CA GLY A 21 -8.70 -11.49 19.08
C GLY A 21 -7.18 -11.37 19.00
N LEU A 22 -6.51 -12.48 18.81
CA LEU A 22 -5.10 -12.55 18.45
C LEU A 22 -5.00 -12.98 17.00
N PHE A 23 -4.13 -12.33 16.24
CA PHE A 23 -3.79 -12.70 14.87
C PHE A 23 -2.34 -13.20 14.85
N TRP A 24 -2.04 -14.19 14.01
CA TRP A 24 -0.68 -14.67 13.82
C TRP A 24 -0.50 -15.37 12.48
N LEU A 25 0.73 -15.38 12.02
CA LEU A 25 1.17 -16.18 10.88
C LEU A 25 1.40 -17.61 11.35
N GLY A 26 0.60 -18.54 10.86
CA GLY A 26 0.61 -19.92 11.29
C GLY A 26 1.45 -20.82 10.42
N SER A 27 1.84 -21.94 11.03
CA SER A 27 2.42 -23.10 10.37
C SER A 27 1.89 -24.34 11.02
N ASP A 28 1.26 -25.21 10.25
CA ASP A 28 0.70 -26.48 10.71
C ASP A 28 0.98 -27.59 9.69
N ALA A 29 0.41 -28.79 9.93
CA ALA A 29 0.53 -29.93 9.03
C ALA A 29 -0.07 -29.70 7.63
N ARG A 30 -0.88 -28.65 7.45
CA ARG A 30 -1.50 -28.27 6.17
C ARG A 30 -0.62 -27.37 5.33
N GLY A 31 0.39 -26.73 5.96
CA GLY A 31 1.31 -25.84 5.30
C GLY A 31 1.77 -24.67 6.17
N ARG A 32 2.59 -23.82 5.56
CA ARG A 32 3.08 -22.57 6.15
C ARG A 32 2.46 -21.36 5.45
N GLY A 33 2.43 -20.23 6.15
CA GLY A 33 2.00 -18.97 5.53
C GLY A 33 0.47 -18.78 5.53
N ILE A 34 -0.22 -19.43 6.43
CA ILE A 34 -1.66 -19.25 6.65
C ILE A 34 -1.83 -18.28 7.82
N VAL A 35 -2.65 -17.25 7.67
CA VAL A 35 -2.92 -16.31 8.75
C VAL A 35 -4.19 -16.73 9.48
N TYR A 36 -4.09 -16.78 10.81
CA TYR A 36 -5.17 -17.16 11.70
C TYR A 36 -5.56 -16.02 12.63
N ARG A 37 -6.84 -16.04 13.02
CA ARG A 37 -7.39 -15.27 14.13
C ARG A 37 -7.83 -16.24 15.22
N ALA A 38 -7.50 -15.96 16.49
CA ALA A 38 -8.00 -16.74 17.61
C ALA A 38 -9.50 -16.51 17.79
N ASN A 39 -10.25 -17.61 17.85
CA ASN A 39 -11.64 -17.65 18.28
C ASN A 39 -11.73 -18.59 19.47
N GLY A 40 -11.62 -18.04 20.67
CA GLY A 40 -11.39 -18.83 21.87
C GLY A 40 -10.08 -19.61 21.80
N TYR A 41 -10.14 -20.93 21.87
CA TYR A 41 -8.97 -21.82 21.80
C TYR A 41 -8.73 -22.40 20.40
N THR A 42 -9.50 -21.99 19.40
CA THR A 42 -9.35 -22.46 18.02
C THR A 42 -8.86 -21.34 17.11
N GLY A 43 -8.00 -21.67 16.15
CA GLY A 43 -7.59 -20.74 15.11
C GLY A 43 -8.59 -20.75 13.96
N GLN A 44 -9.14 -19.59 13.65
CA GLN A 44 -9.94 -19.36 12.46
C GLN A 44 -9.02 -18.81 11.36
N ARG A 45 -8.97 -19.50 10.22
CA ARG A 45 -8.25 -19.03 9.04
C ARG A 45 -8.90 -17.76 8.50
N VAL A 46 -8.11 -16.69 8.32
CA VAL A 46 -8.55 -15.41 7.78
C VAL A 46 -7.86 -15.06 6.45
N SER A 47 -6.75 -15.72 6.13
CA SER A 47 -6.08 -15.55 4.84
C SER A 47 -6.86 -16.20 3.71
N THR A 48 -6.80 -15.58 2.53
CA THR A 48 -7.31 -16.14 1.28
C THR A 48 -6.25 -16.98 0.58
N HIS A 49 -6.67 -17.89 -0.30
CA HIS A 49 -5.72 -18.71 -1.07
C HIS A 49 -4.73 -17.88 -1.90
N ALA A 50 -5.15 -16.71 -2.40
CA ALA A 50 -4.27 -15.82 -3.17
C ALA A 50 -3.14 -15.25 -2.28
N VAL A 51 -3.49 -14.78 -1.07
CA VAL A 51 -2.51 -14.27 -0.09
C VAL A 51 -1.56 -15.37 0.34
N GLU A 52 -2.08 -16.56 0.64
CA GLU A 52 -1.26 -17.71 1.04
C GLU A 52 -0.31 -18.16 -0.05
N PHE A 53 -0.78 -18.19 -1.30
CA PHE A 53 0.06 -18.51 -2.44
C PHE A 53 1.23 -17.53 -2.57
N ALA A 54 0.97 -16.23 -2.39
CA ALA A 54 2.02 -15.22 -2.39
C ALA A 54 3.01 -15.44 -1.23
N ILE A 55 2.52 -15.64 0.00
CA ILE A 55 3.36 -15.87 1.18
C ILE A 55 4.18 -17.15 1.05
N GLN A 56 3.61 -18.21 0.48
CA GLN A 56 4.33 -19.48 0.25
C GLN A 56 5.47 -19.36 -0.76
N GLY A 57 5.39 -18.36 -1.65
CA GLY A 57 6.46 -18.02 -2.59
C GLY A 57 7.67 -17.32 -1.96
N TYR A 58 7.57 -16.82 -0.72
CA TYR A 58 8.66 -16.17 -0.04
C TYR A 58 9.70 -17.18 0.46
N SER A 59 10.98 -16.83 0.34
CA SER A 59 12.08 -17.69 0.76
C SER A 59 12.10 -17.91 2.27
N ASP A 60 11.82 -16.85 3.03
CA ASP A 60 11.70 -16.87 4.49
C ASP A 60 10.44 -16.11 4.93
N ILE A 61 9.72 -16.68 5.91
CA ILE A 61 8.55 -16.08 6.54
C ILE A 61 8.72 -15.98 8.06
N SER A 62 9.84 -16.46 8.61
CA SER A 62 10.08 -16.47 10.06
C SER A 62 10.45 -15.10 10.60
N ASP A 63 10.90 -14.19 9.72
CA ASP A 63 11.23 -12.80 10.01
C ASP A 63 10.01 -11.87 10.01
N ALA A 64 8.82 -12.41 9.75
CA ALA A 64 7.60 -11.60 9.66
C ALA A 64 7.30 -10.88 10.98
N VAL A 65 6.98 -9.61 10.86
CA VAL A 65 6.55 -8.72 11.95
C VAL A 65 5.15 -8.22 11.69
N ALA A 66 4.39 -7.97 12.75
CA ALA A 66 3.05 -7.39 12.60
C ALA A 66 2.81 -6.30 13.62
N TYR A 67 1.96 -5.38 13.23
CA TYR A 67 1.34 -4.41 14.11
C TYR A 67 -0.14 -4.22 13.75
N THR A 68 -0.88 -3.53 14.61
CA THR A 68 -2.31 -3.30 14.42
C THR A 68 -2.63 -1.83 14.69
N TYR A 69 -3.62 -1.31 13.98
CA TYR A 69 -4.15 0.02 14.24
C TYR A 69 -5.63 0.11 13.86
N GLN A 70 -6.29 1.18 14.26
CA GLN A 70 -7.67 1.47 13.93
C GLN A 70 -7.77 2.88 13.35
N GLN A 71 -8.49 3.02 12.25
CA GLN A 71 -8.70 4.30 11.57
C GLN A 71 -10.07 4.28 10.87
N GLU A 72 -10.84 5.36 11.01
CA GLU A 72 -12.13 5.56 10.34
C GLU A 72 -13.12 4.36 10.48
N GLY A 73 -13.17 3.77 11.67
CA GLY A 73 -14.05 2.63 11.95
C GLY A 73 -13.56 1.28 11.43
N HIS A 74 -12.41 1.24 10.79
CA HIS A 74 -11.72 0.03 10.36
C HIS A 74 -10.65 -0.40 11.35
N ALA A 75 -10.41 -1.70 11.43
CA ALA A 75 -9.37 -2.29 12.26
C ALA A 75 -8.43 -3.12 11.39
N PHE A 76 -7.16 -2.76 11.37
CA PHE A 76 -6.18 -3.31 10.45
C PHE A 76 -5.14 -4.16 11.17
N TYR A 77 -4.89 -5.36 10.65
CA TYR A 77 -3.73 -6.18 10.98
C TYR A 77 -2.74 -6.09 9.83
N VAL A 78 -1.59 -5.50 10.10
CA VAL A 78 -0.50 -5.30 9.12
C VAL A 78 0.55 -6.36 9.34
N LEU A 79 0.85 -7.13 8.31
CA LEU A 79 1.82 -8.22 8.32
C LEU A 79 2.94 -7.92 7.30
N ILE A 80 4.13 -7.77 7.80
CA ILE A 80 5.30 -7.33 7.05
C ILE A 80 6.26 -8.49 6.93
N PHE A 81 6.82 -8.69 5.74
CA PHE A 81 7.85 -9.67 5.42
C PHE A 81 9.12 -8.95 4.99
N PRO A 82 10.04 -8.67 5.92
CA PRO A 82 11.26 -7.91 5.63
C PRO A 82 12.10 -8.49 4.50
N SER A 83 12.41 -9.79 4.56
CA SER A 83 13.24 -10.48 3.55
C SER A 83 12.57 -10.61 2.19
N ALA A 84 11.23 -10.63 2.15
CA ALA A 84 10.46 -10.69 0.91
C ALA A 84 10.15 -9.30 0.33
N GLY A 85 10.40 -8.22 1.09
CA GLY A 85 10.06 -6.86 0.67
C GLY A 85 8.57 -6.63 0.48
N ALA A 86 7.69 -7.30 1.22
CA ALA A 86 6.25 -7.28 1.06
C ALA A 86 5.51 -6.90 2.35
N THR A 87 4.35 -6.27 2.21
CA THR A 87 3.48 -5.91 3.33
C THR A 87 2.02 -6.20 2.96
N TRP A 88 1.37 -7.04 3.76
CA TRP A 88 -0.03 -7.40 3.62
C TRP A 88 -0.86 -6.78 4.74
N VAL A 89 -2.06 -6.34 4.42
CA VAL A 89 -2.99 -5.73 5.37
C VAL A 89 -4.32 -6.44 5.31
N TYR A 90 -4.81 -6.85 6.46
CA TYR A 90 -6.13 -7.40 6.66
C TYR A 90 -7.02 -6.38 7.34
N ASP A 91 -8.13 -6.05 6.73
CA ASP A 91 -9.18 -5.22 7.31
C ASP A 91 -10.25 -6.12 7.94
N VAL A 92 -10.42 -6.01 9.24
CA VAL A 92 -11.39 -6.82 10.00
C VAL A 92 -12.83 -6.44 9.64
N ALA A 93 -13.09 -5.17 9.34
CA ALA A 93 -14.45 -4.69 9.05
C ALA A 93 -15.00 -5.24 7.74
N THR A 94 -14.15 -5.34 6.72
CA THR A 94 -14.54 -5.83 5.39
C THR A 94 -14.20 -7.30 5.16
N GLY A 95 -13.30 -7.87 5.97
CA GLY A 95 -12.74 -9.20 5.76
C GLY A 95 -11.81 -9.28 4.53
N ALA A 96 -11.38 -8.16 4.01
CA ALA A 96 -10.58 -8.07 2.81
C ALA A 96 -9.08 -7.98 3.10
N TRP A 97 -8.29 -8.53 2.17
CA TRP A 97 -6.84 -8.40 2.14
C TRP A 97 -6.42 -7.45 1.03
N HIS A 98 -5.43 -6.64 1.29
CA HIS A 98 -4.74 -5.84 0.28
C HIS A 98 -3.24 -5.84 0.55
N GLU A 99 -2.47 -5.69 -0.50
CA GLU A 99 -1.04 -5.44 -0.41
C GLU A 99 -0.83 -3.93 -0.25
N ARG A 100 0.02 -3.53 0.70
CA ARG A 100 0.47 -2.16 0.88
C ARG A 100 1.93 -2.07 0.51
N ALA A 101 2.28 -1.14 -0.34
CA ALA A 101 3.61 -1.00 -0.89
C ALA A 101 4.05 0.46 -0.87
N GLY A 102 5.34 0.70 -0.65
CA GLY A 102 5.98 1.95 -1.02
C GLY A 102 6.32 1.92 -2.52
N PHE A 103 6.44 3.09 -3.13
CA PHE A 103 6.84 3.23 -4.53
C PHE A 103 8.01 4.20 -4.60
N ALA A 104 9.19 3.68 -4.94
CA ALA A 104 10.41 4.49 -5.06
C ALA A 104 11.22 4.00 -6.26
N ASN A 105 11.88 4.92 -6.97
CA ASN A 105 12.71 4.63 -8.13
C ASN A 105 11.99 3.78 -9.21
N GLY A 106 10.67 3.98 -9.38
CA GLY A 106 9.88 3.26 -10.37
C GLY A 106 9.46 1.84 -9.97
N LEU A 107 9.77 1.39 -8.76
CA LEU A 107 9.50 0.04 -8.29
C LEU A 107 8.63 0.05 -7.02
N PHE A 108 7.75 -0.94 -6.92
CA PHE A 108 7.06 -1.23 -5.67
C PHE A 108 7.96 -2.04 -4.75
N GLY A 109 7.96 -1.68 -3.47
CA GLY A 109 8.65 -2.38 -2.40
C GLY A 109 7.77 -2.48 -1.15
N ARG A 110 8.32 -3.02 -0.05
CA ARG A 110 7.57 -3.06 1.21
C ARG A 110 7.17 -1.65 1.65
N HIS A 111 6.04 -1.55 2.33
CA HIS A 111 5.62 -0.30 2.95
C HIS A 111 6.65 0.16 4.00
N ARG A 112 6.86 1.47 4.13
CA ARG A 112 7.89 2.04 5.02
C ARG A 112 7.68 1.72 6.50
N SER A 113 6.43 1.60 6.93
CA SER A 113 6.13 1.33 8.35
C SER A 113 6.66 -0.02 8.82
N ASN A 114 7.29 -0.04 9.99
CA ASN A 114 7.82 -1.24 10.62
C ASN A 114 7.22 -1.51 12.01
N CYS A 115 6.81 -0.49 12.69
CA CYS A 115 6.16 -0.55 13.99
C CYS A 115 5.14 0.59 14.11
N GLN A 116 4.26 0.52 15.10
CA GLN A 116 3.20 1.50 15.30
C GLN A 116 3.02 1.82 16.78
N MET A 117 2.67 3.07 17.06
CA MET A 117 2.13 3.51 18.34
C MET A 117 1.02 4.54 18.13
N SER A 118 0.05 4.57 19.03
CA SER A 118 -0.94 5.66 19.06
C SER A 118 -0.46 6.73 20.03
N MET A 119 -0.36 7.96 19.58
CA MET A 119 0.12 9.09 20.34
C MET A 119 -0.71 10.34 20.02
N ALA A 120 -1.28 10.98 21.04
CA ALA A 120 -2.08 12.20 20.89
C ALA A 120 -3.26 12.12 19.91
N GLY A 121 -3.82 10.93 19.69
CA GLY A 121 -4.90 10.71 18.74
C GLY A 121 -4.42 10.32 17.33
N GLU A 122 -3.13 10.42 17.08
CA GLU A 122 -2.48 10.08 15.84
C GLU A 122 -2.01 8.62 15.82
N ILE A 123 -1.94 8.03 14.62
CA ILE A 123 -1.32 6.73 14.39
C ILE A 123 0.08 6.99 13.87
N VAL A 124 1.07 6.84 14.75
CA VAL A 124 2.48 7.09 14.43
C VAL A 124 3.15 5.77 14.09
N VAL A 125 3.89 5.75 12.98
CA VAL A 125 4.65 4.60 12.50
C VAL A 125 6.13 4.94 12.35
N GLY A 126 6.99 3.97 12.66
CA GLY A 126 8.44 4.10 12.46
C GLY A 126 8.85 3.51 11.11
N ASP A 127 9.79 4.18 10.46
CA ASP A 127 10.39 3.72 9.21
C ASP A 127 11.34 2.54 9.45
N TYR A 128 11.44 1.63 8.48
CA TYR A 128 12.41 0.53 8.55
C TYR A 128 13.79 0.90 8.01
N ASP A 129 13.88 1.94 7.18
CA ASP A 129 15.06 2.32 6.42
C ASP A 129 15.84 3.48 7.07
N ASN A 130 15.13 4.33 7.80
CA ASN A 130 15.71 5.51 8.45
C ASN A 130 15.11 5.72 9.86
N GLY A 131 15.50 6.79 10.54
CA GLY A 131 14.99 7.14 11.87
C GLY A 131 13.74 8.00 11.89
N ASN A 132 13.05 8.16 10.76
CA ASN A 132 11.87 9.01 10.66
C ASN A 132 10.64 8.34 11.29
N LEU A 133 9.77 9.18 11.81
CA LEU A 133 8.43 8.83 12.27
C LEU A 133 7.41 9.53 11.38
N TYR A 134 6.37 8.83 11.01
CA TYR A 134 5.28 9.35 10.18
C TYR A 134 3.94 9.19 10.90
N ALA A 135 3.03 10.13 10.72
CA ALA A 135 1.63 9.96 11.05
C ALA A 135 0.87 9.41 9.83
N PHE A 136 -0.07 8.49 10.04
CA PHE A 136 -1.01 8.11 8.99
C PHE A 136 -2.05 9.21 8.81
N ASP A 137 -2.07 9.78 7.63
CA ASP A 137 -3.01 10.82 7.23
C ASP A 137 -3.66 10.41 5.89
N LEU A 138 -4.97 10.58 5.77
CA LEU A 138 -5.73 10.23 4.57
C LEU A 138 -5.68 11.35 3.52
N ASP A 139 -5.31 12.55 3.92
CA ASP A 139 -5.24 13.71 3.03
C ASP A 139 -3.82 13.94 2.45
N VAL A 140 -2.86 13.09 2.81
CA VAL A 140 -1.49 13.13 2.30
C VAL A 140 -1.26 12.00 1.31
N PHE A 141 -0.89 12.35 0.09
CA PHE A 141 -0.70 11.41 -1.03
C PHE A 141 0.77 11.18 -1.39
N ALA A 142 1.67 11.54 -0.49
CA ALA A 142 3.10 11.29 -0.59
C ALA A 142 3.59 10.44 0.59
N ASP A 143 4.60 9.62 0.36
CA ASP A 143 5.25 8.78 1.35
C ASP A 143 6.75 9.11 1.39
N ASN A 144 7.18 9.88 2.39
CA ASN A 144 8.56 10.39 2.52
C ASN A 144 9.04 11.18 1.26
N GLY A 145 8.17 12.04 0.72
CA GLY A 145 8.47 12.84 -0.48
C GLY A 145 8.26 12.11 -1.80
N GLU A 146 8.01 10.81 -1.78
CA GLU A 146 7.70 10.02 -2.97
C GLU A 146 6.18 9.95 -3.18
N ALA A 147 5.71 10.09 -4.41
CA ALA A 147 4.29 10.01 -4.71
C ALA A 147 3.74 8.60 -4.44
N GLN A 148 2.62 8.52 -3.73
CA GLN A 148 1.92 7.25 -3.54
C GLN A 148 1.31 6.80 -4.87
N LYS A 149 1.58 5.57 -5.25
CA LYS A 149 1.01 4.95 -6.45
C LYS A 149 0.01 3.88 -6.08
N TRP A 150 -1.19 4.01 -6.59
CA TRP A 150 -2.25 3.02 -6.40
C TRP A 150 -2.36 2.14 -7.63
N LEU A 151 -2.39 0.83 -7.41
CA LEU A 151 -2.57 -0.17 -8.46
C LEU A 151 -3.76 -1.05 -8.13
N ARG A 152 -4.67 -1.20 -9.09
CA ARG A 152 -5.78 -2.16 -9.02
C ARG A 152 -5.78 -3.02 -10.26
N SER A 153 -5.80 -4.31 -10.08
CA SER A 153 -6.04 -5.26 -11.16
C SER A 153 -7.23 -6.14 -10.84
N TRP A 154 -7.99 -6.48 -11.84
CA TRP A 154 -9.12 -7.39 -11.72
C TRP A 154 -9.19 -8.32 -12.92
N ARG A 155 -9.88 -9.41 -12.73
CA ARG A 155 -10.06 -10.40 -13.79
C ARG A 155 -10.95 -9.88 -14.90
N ALA A 156 -10.98 -10.63 -16.01
CA ALA A 156 -11.86 -10.35 -17.16
C ALA A 156 -13.32 -10.12 -16.75
N LEU A 157 -13.94 -9.15 -17.40
CA LEU A 157 -15.35 -8.80 -17.31
C LEU A 157 -16.08 -9.28 -18.57
N PRO A 158 -17.38 -9.58 -18.50
CA PRO A 158 -18.23 -9.70 -17.33
C PRO A 158 -18.08 -11.08 -16.66
N PRO A 159 -18.32 -11.17 -15.34
CA PRO A 159 -18.43 -12.43 -14.63
C PRO A 159 -19.78 -13.12 -14.93
N GLY A 160 -19.85 -14.42 -14.68
CA GLY A 160 -21.09 -15.20 -14.71
C GLY A 160 -21.37 -15.89 -16.06
N GLN A 161 -22.61 -15.87 -16.51
CA GLN A 161 -23.08 -16.65 -17.69
C GLN A 161 -22.34 -16.35 -19.00
N ASN A 162 -21.56 -15.29 -19.05
CA ASN A 162 -20.78 -14.88 -20.21
C ASN A 162 -19.30 -15.23 -20.12
N ASP A 163 -18.86 -15.98 -19.15
CA ASP A 163 -17.44 -16.27 -18.86
C ASP A 163 -16.66 -16.87 -20.05
N LEU A 164 -17.33 -17.58 -20.94
CA LEU A 164 -16.72 -18.21 -22.12
C LEU A 164 -16.99 -17.45 -23.44
N LYS A 165 -17.65 -16.31 -23.38
CA LYS A 165 -17.97 -15.51 -24.56
C LYS A 165 -17.03 -14.33 -24.69
N ARG A 166 -16.59 -14.06 -25.91
CA ARG A 166 -15.90 -12.82 -26.22
C ARG A 166 -16.87 -11.64 -26.07
N THR A 167 -16.50 -10.66 -25.28
CA THR A 167 -17.26 -9.43 -25.06
C THR A 167 -16.47 -8.24 -25.53
N ALA A 168 -17.15 -7.24 -26.08
CA ALA A 168 -16.56 -5.96 -26.43
C ALA A 168 -16.98 -4.92 -25.38
N HIS A 169 -16.02 -4.22 -24.81
CA HIS A 169 -16.25 -3.13 -23.87
C HIS A 169 -15.98 -1.82 -24.59
N HIS A 170 -16.94 -0.93 -24.61
CA HIS A 170 -16.86 0.37 -25.33
C HIS A 170 -16.41 1.50 -24.42
N SER A 171 -16.62 1.37 -23.11
CA SER A 171 -16.22 2.38 -22.12
C SER A 171 -15.97 1.73 -20.77
N LEU A 172 -15.11 2.33 -20.00
CA LEU A 172 -14.89 2.10 -18.58
C LEU A 172 -15.12 3.41 -17.84
N GLN A 173 -15.95 3.37 -16.81
CA GLN A 173 -16.15 4.49 -15.91
C GLN A 173 -15.54 4.15 -14.56
N LEU A 174 -14.74 5.04 -14.03
CA LEU A 174 -14.26 5.01 -12.65
C LEU A 174 -15.12 5.95 -11.83
N ASP A 175 -15.64 5.46 -10.73
CA ASP A 175 -16.31 6.26 -9.71
C ASP A 175 -15.28 6.49 -8.59
N CYS A 176 -14.81 7.73 -8.49
CA CYS A 176 -13.76 8.14 -7.57
C CYS A 176 -13.92 9.62 -7.22
N GLU A 177 -13.32 10.02 -6.14
CA GLU A 177 -13.20 11.44 -5.78
C GLU A 177 -12.27 12.14 -6.77
N THR A 178 -12.77 13.17 -7.44
CA THR A 178 -12.02 13.90 -8.47
C THR A 178 -11.19 15.03 -7.84
N GLY A 179 -10.04 15.33 -8.44
CA GLY A 179 -9.17 16.43 -8.00
C GLY A 179 -8.38 16.16 -6.72
N VAL A 180 -8.40 14.92 -6.23
CA VAL A 180 -7.65 14.50 -5.04
C VAL A 180 -6.43 13.68 -5.47
N GLY A 181 -5.26 14.07 -5.00
CA GLY A 181 -4.00 13.40 -5.32
C GLY A 181 -2.91 14.37 -5.82
N LEU A 182 -1.80 13.84 -6.24
CA LEU A 182 -0.69 14.62 -6.80
C LEU A 182 -0.90 14.84 -8.30
N SER A 183 -0.52 16.01 -8.82
CA SER A 183 -0.48 16.25 -10.28
C SER A 183 0.59 15.38 -10.91
N GLY A 184 0.36 14.92 -12.15
CA GLY A 184 1.32 14.09 -12.87
C GLY A 184 2.68 14.75 -13.16
N ASN A 185 2.78 16.05 -12.91
CA ASN A 185 4.02 16.82 -12.99
C ASN A 185 4.64 17.14 -11.62
N ASP A 186 3.99 16.70 -10.53
CA ASP A 186 4.50 16.89 -9.16
C ASP A 186 5.53 15.77 -8.83
N VAL A 187 6.47 15.58 -9.71
CA VAL A 187 7.75 14.99 -9.35
C VAL A 187 8.41 16.02 -8.45
N PRO A 188 8.98 15.67 -7.28
CA PRO A 188 9.83 16.59 -6.54
C PRO A 188 10.88 17.08 -7.52
N GLU A 189 10.70 18.29 -8.06
CA GLU A 189 11.75 18.88 -8.87
C GLU A 189 12.95 19.09 -7.96
N GLU A 190 14.11 18.72 -8.47
CA GLU A 190 15.37 19.20 -7.95
C GLU A 190 15.21 20.68 -7.63
N LEU A 191 15.66 21.09 -6.45
CA LEU A 191 15.63 22.45 -5.94
C LEU A 191 15.67 23.48 -7.08
N SER A 192 14.57 24.17 -7.32
CA SER A 192 14.53 25.22 -8.34
C SER A 192 15.31 26.42 -7.84
N TYR A 193 16.37 26.75 -8.53
CA TYR A 193 17.19 27.94 -8.25
C TYR A 193 16.55 29.17 -8.90
N LEU A 194 16.55 30.30 -8.17
CA LEU A 194 16.24 31.58 -8.78
C LEU A 194 17.37 31.96 -9.72
N LEU A 195 17.04 32.13 -11.00
CA LEU A 195 17.98 32.52 -12.03
C LEU A 195 17.78 33.99 -12.41
N THR A 196 18.86 34.64 -12.79
CA THR A 196 18.82 35.95 -13.48
C THR A 196 18.33 35.74 -14.92
N GLU A 197 17.98 36.87 -15.62
CA GLU A 197 17.66 36.84 -17.06
C GLU A 197 18.79 36.22 -17.92
N ALA A 198 20.01 36.19 -17.41
CA ALA A 198 21.18 35.62 -18.08
C ALA A 198 21.43 34.13 -17.68
N SER A 199 20.44 33.46 -17.06
CA SER A 199 20.52 32.07 -16.57
C SER A 199 21.64 31.83 -15.55
N SER A 200 22.04 32.82 -14.79
CA SER A 200 22.97 32.68 -13.67
C SER A 200 22.20 32.59 -12.36
N GLU A 201 22.65 31.74 -11.43
CA GLU A 201 22.01 31.59 -10.13
C GLU A 201 22.09 32.88 -9.32
N LEU A 202 20.95 33.23 -8.68
CA LEU A 202 20.90 34.33 -7.72
C LEU A 202 21.48 33.83 -6.40
N LEU A 203 22.48 34.55 -5.90
CA LEU A 203 23.15 34.24 -4.65
C LEU A 203 22.76 35.27 -3.58
N THR A 204 22.80 34.88 -2.32
CA THR A 204 22.73 35.77 -1.17
C THR A 204 24.04 36.56 -1.07
N GLU A 205 24.08 37.62 -0.25
CA GLU A 205 25.31 38.36 0.03
C GLU A 205 26.43 37.49 0.62
N SER A 206 26.07 36.34 1.24
CA SER A 206 27.00 35.31 1.76
C SER A 206 27.49 34.33 0.69
N GLY A 207 26.95 34.39 -0.53
CA GLY A 207 27.31 33.52 -1.64
C GLY A 207 26.55 32.18 -1.68
N ASP A 208 25.50 32.04 -0.89
CA ASP A 208 24.64 30.86 -0.92
C ASP A 208 23.57 31.00 -2.01
N THR A 209 23.24 29.91 -2.70
CA THR A 209 22.18 29.91 -3.73
C THR A 209 20.81 30.10 -3.09
N ILE A 210 20.01 30.97 -3.67
CA ILE A 210 18.61 31.16 -3.28
C ILE A 210 17.79 30.06 -3.93
N THR A 211 17.31 29.13 -3.13
CA THR A 211 16.41 28.07 -3.56
C THR A 211 14.97 28.47 -3.30
N VAL A 212 14.07 28.13 -4.22
CA VAL A 212 12.63 28.21 -4.01
C VAL A 212 12.20 26.82 -3.56
N ASP A 213 11.81 26.69 -2.30
CA ASP A 213 11.10 25.53 -1.80
C ASP A 213 9.71 25.54 -2.45
N LEU A 214 9.51 24.72 -3.48
CA LEU A 214 8.18 24.48 -3.98
C LEU A 214 7.53 23.53 -2.97
N GLU A 215 6.64 24.05 -2.12
CA GLU A 215 5.69 23.20 -1.41
C GLU A 215 5.11 22.24 -2.46
N VAL A 216 5.14 20.94 -2.20
CA VAL A 216 4.44 19.94 -3.00
C VAL A 216 2.96 20.29 -2.92
N VAL A 217 2.52 21.14 -3.85
CA VAL A 217 1.13 21.55 -3.93
C VAL A 217 0.34 20.29 -4.29
N GLN A 218 -0.58 19.92 -3.42
CA GLN A 218 -1.54 18.88 -3.67
C GLN A 218 -2.12 19.08 -5.07
N GLY A 219 -1.94 18.09 -5.94
CA GLY A 219 -2.13 18.31 -7.36
C GLY A 219 -3.57 18.60 -7.73
N SER A 220 -3.74 19.57 -8.60
CA SER A 220 -5.05 19.97 -9.11
C SER A 220 -5.59 19.07 -10.23
N ASN A 221 -4.79 18.14 -10.74
CA ASN A 221 -5.16 17.29 -11.87
C ASN A 221 -4.46 15.92 -11.86
N PRO A 222 -4.82 15.05 -10.90
CA PRO A 222 -4.27 13.71 -10.82
C PRO A 222 -4.58 12.90 -12.08
N GLN A 223 -3.70 11.96 -12.40
CA GLN A 223 -3.76 11.16 -13.63
C GLN A 223 -4.08 9.69 -13.29
N VAL A 224 -4.88 9.07 -14.16
CA VAL A 224 -5.13 7.63 -14.14
C VAL A 224 -4.56 6.98 -15.39
N MET A 225 -3.92 5.84 -15.21
CA MET A 225 -3.39 5.02 -16.29
C MET A 225 -4.16 3.71 -16.38
N LEU A 226 -4.70 3.40 -17.55
CA LEU A 226 -5.40 2.15 -17.85
C LEU A 226 -4.57 1.29 -18.79
N ARG A 227 -4.50 0.01 -18.48
CA ARG A 227 -4.03 -1.06 -19.37
C ARG A 227 -4.99 -2.23 -19.30
N TRP A 228 -5.14 -2.97 -20.38
CA TRP A 228 -5.92 -4.21 -20.41
C TRP A 228 -5.15 -5.34 -21.09
N SER A 229 -5.58 -6.53 -20.79
CA SER A 229 -5.04 -7.77 -21.37
C SER A 229 -6.18 -8.58 -21.97
N ASP A 230 -6.01 -9.07 -23.18
CA ASP A 230 -6.95 -9.93 -23.88
C ASP A 230 -6.57 -11.42 -23.79
N ASP A 231 -5.44 -11.74 -23.17
CA ASP A 231 -4.85 -13.09 -23.11
C ASP A 231 -4.61 -13.58 -21.67
N GLY A 232 -5.38 -13.06 -20.72
CA GLY A 232 -5.29 -13.48 -19.31
C GLY A 232 -4.09 -12.93 -18.57
N GLY A 233 -3.52 -11.81 -19.00
CA GLY A 233 -2.41 -11.12 -18.34
C GLY A 233 -1.02 -11.45 -18.90
N HIS A 234 -0.93 -12.23 -19.99
CA HIS A 234 0.36 -12.54 -20.62
C HIS A 234 0.92 -11.35 -21.40
N THR A 235 0.05 -10.64 -22.10
CA THR A 235 0.41 -9.38 -22.75
C THR A 235 -0.54 -8.26 -22.34
N TRP A 236 -0.04 -7.03 -22.35
CA TRP A 236 -0.80 -5.85 -21.93
C TRP A 236 -0.81 -4.81 -23.04
N SER A 237 -1.91 -4.07 -23.17
CA SER A 237 -2.04 -2.92 -24.07
C SER A 237 -1.00 -1.85 -23.75
N ASN A 238 -0.85 -0.88 -24.65
CA ASN A 238 -0.17 0.36 -24.35
C ASN A 238 -0.86 1.09 -23.19
N GLU A 239 -0.13 1.98 -22.55
CA GLU A 239 -0.65 2.83 -21.48
C GLU A 239 -1.61 3.88 -22.06
N HIS A 240 -2.77 3.99 -21.43
CA HIS A 240 -3.77 5.01 -21.73
C HIS A 240 -3.92 5.90 -20.52
N TRP A 241 -3.42 7.11 -20.63
CA TRP A 241 -3.45 8.11 -19.58
C TRP A 241 -4.62 9.04 -19.76
N THR A 242 -5.30 9.36 -18.65
CA THR A 242 -6.37 10.36 -18.63
C THR A 242 -6.37 11.09 -17.29
N ALA A 243 -6.78 12.35 -17.31
CA ALA A 243 -6.96 13.13 -16.10
C ALA A 243 -8.17 12.59 -15.30
N MET A 244 -8.05 12.60 -13.98
CA MET A 244 -9.15 12.26 -13.07
C MET A 244 -10.12 13.44 -12.87
N GLY A 245 -9.83 14.60 -13.44
CA GLY A 245 -10.57 15.84 -13.25
C GLY A 245 -9.99 16.71 -12.13
N ALA A 246 -10.33 17.98 -12.14
CA ALA A 246 -9.97 18.93 -11.09
C ALA A 246 -11.08 19.03 -10.04
N ILE A 247 -10.76 19.61 -8.86
CA ILE A 247 -11.76 19.87 -7.82
C ILE A 247 -12.84 20.81 -8.40
N GLY A 248 -14.11 20.38 -8.33
CA GLY A 248 -15.26 21.18 -8.75
C GLY A 248 -15.61 21.12 -10.25
N THR A 249 -15.08 20.15 -10.99
CA THR A 249 -15.45 19.89 -12.40
C THR A 249 -16.32 18.65 -12.56
#